data_e2072eff63d4b9f9e97360ce501a70f9
#
_entry.id   e2072eff63d4b9f9e97360ce501a70f9
#
_cell.length_a   1.000
_cell.length_b   1.000
_cell.length_c   1.000
_cell.angle_alpha   90.00
_cell.angle_beta   90.00
_cell.angle_gamma   90.00
#
_symmetry.space_group_name_H-M   'P 1'
#
loop_
_entity.id
_entity.type
_entity.pdbx_description
1 polymer ?
#
loop_
_entity_poly.entity_id
_entity_poly.type
_entity_poly.pdbx_seq_one_letter_code
_entity_poly.pdbx_strand_id
1 'polypeptide(L)'
;MKLKKLLGERIKRLRKSRNLTQEQLAEMIEIAPRNLSRIEVGESFVTAESLEKLLFALNVTAEELFAYEHIREAKDLLAEIYTYLDTIKTNKSQLEKVYRAIKFVRENE
;
A
#
# COMPACT_ATOMS: atom_id res chain seq x y z
N MET A 1 -6.47 -11.99 15.01
CA MET A 1 -6.33 -11.83 13.55
C MET A 1 -5.75 -10.47 13.20
N LYS A 2 -4.89 -10.43 12.23
CA LYS A 2 -4.13 -9.22 11.86
C LYS A 2 -4.83 -8.32 10.84
N LEU A 3 -6.07 -8.63 10.45
CA LEU A 3 -6.76 -7.90 9.39
C LEU A 3 -6.91 -6.40 9.70
N LYS A 4 -7.32 -6.07 10.92
CA LYS A 4 -7.47 -4.67 11.34
C LYS A 4 -6.16 -3.91 11.17
N LYS A 5 -5.07 -4.51 11.59
CA LYS A 5 -3.74 -3.91 11.51
C LYS A 5 -3.29 -3.74 10.07
N LEU A 6 -3.49 -4.76 9.25
CA LEU A 6 -3.11 -4.72 7.83
C LEU A 6 -3.87 -3.64 7.08
N LEU A 7 -5.18 -3.57 7.30
CA LEU A 7 -6.01 -2.55 6.67
C LEU A 7 -5.61 -1.16 7.14
N GLY A 8 -5.38 -1.00 8.44
CA GLY A 8 -4.97 0.29 9.01
C GLY A 8 -3.67 0.80 8.42
N GLU A 9 -2.67 -0.08 8.30
CA GLU A 9 -1.37 0.27 7.69
C GLU A 9 -1.55 0.65 6.21
N ARG A 10 -2.41 -0.07 5.50
CA ARG A 10 -2.67 0.21 4.09
C ARG A 10 -3.34 1.57 3.91
N ILE A 11 -4.34 1.87 4.74
CA ILE A 11 -5.03 3.17 4.72
C ILE A 11 -4.03 4.30 4.98
N LYS A 12 -3.19 4.14 6.01
CA LYS A 12 -2.19 5.14 6.34
C LYS A 12 -1.22 5.38 5.19
N ARG A 13 -0.74 4.33 4.56
CA ARG A 13 0.18 4.41 3.43
C ARG A 13 -0.45 5.12 2.24
N LEU A 14 -1.68 4.74 1.89
CA LEU A 14 -2.41 5.39 0.80
C LEU A 14 -2.68 6.86 1.10
N ARG A 15 -3.10 7.15 2.33
CA ARG A 15 -3.34 8.53 2.77
C ARG A 15 -2.09 9.39 2.57
N LYS A 16 -0.96 8.90 3.06
CA LYS A 16 0.31 9.63 2.93
C LYS A 16 0.73 9.80 1.47
N SER A 17 0.49 8.80 0.64
CA SER A 17 0.82 8.87 -0.78
C SER A 17 -0.03 9.92 -1.52
N ARG A 18 -1.20 10.27 -0.98
CA ARG A 18 -2.05 11.34 -1.52
C ARG A 18 -1.81 12.68 -0.82
N ASN A 19 -0.80 12.76 0.04
CA ASN A 19 -0.45 13.96 0.79
C ASN A 19 -1.60 14.48 1.67
N LEU A 20 -2.38 13.55 2.24
CA LEU A 20 -3.49 13.88 3.13
C LEU A 20 -3.07 13.72 4.58
N THR A 21 -3.49 14.65 5.42
CA THR A 21 -3.38 14.49 6.88
C THR A 21 -4.51 13.59 7.36
N GLN A 22 -4.38 13.06 8.59
CA GLN A 22 -5.48 12.31 9.20
C GLN A 22 -6.74 13.17 9.28
N GLU A 23 -6.61 14.45 9.63
CA GLU A 23 -7.75 15.35 9.71
C GLU A 23 -8.45 15.52 8.38
N GLN A 24 -7.69 15.68 7.30
CA GLN A 24 -8.25 15.83 5.96
C GLN A 24 -8.99 14.58 5.52
N LEU A 25 -8.38 13.41 5.69
CA LEU A 25 -9.03 12.15 5.29
C LEU A 25 -10.26 11.88 6.16
N ALA A 26 -10.16 12.11 7.48
CA ALA A 26 -11.28 11.91 8.39
C ALA A 26 -12.48 12.77 7.98
N GLU A 27 -12.24 14.02 7.61
CA GLU A 27 -13.28 14.91 7.12
C GLU A 27 -13.92 14.36 5.84
N MET A 28 -13.11 13.88 4.90
CA MET A 28 -13.61 13.32 3.63
C MET A 28 -14.50 12.10 3.84
N ILE A 29 -14.21 11.27 4.84
CA ILE A 29 -14.99 10.07 5.13
C ILE A 29 -15.99 10.25 6.27
N GLU A 30 -16.11 11.48 6.75
CA GLU A 30 -17.10 11.89 7.75
C GLU A 30 -16.99 11.14 9.09
N ILE A 31 -15.77 10.95 9.56
CA ILE A 31 -15.51 10.41 10.90
C ILE A 31 -14.61 11.36 11.69
N ALA A 32 -14.56 11.20 13.01
CA ALA A 32 -13.65 11.98 13.84
C ALA A 32 -12.21 11.58 13.57
N PRO A 33 -11.25 12.53 13.57
CA PRO A 33 -9.82 12.20 13.39
C PRO A 33 -9.31 11.13 14.35
N ARG A 34 -9.81 11.13 15.61
CA ARG A 34 -9.47 10.12 16.60
C ARG A 34 -9.85 8.72 16.11
N ASN A 35 -11.03 8.59 15.48
CA ASN A 35 -11.49 7.30 14.98
C ASN A 35 -10.62 6.83 13.83
N LEU A 36 -10.20 7.72 12.93
CA LEU A 36 -9.28 7.37 11.86
C LEU A 36 -7.92 6.94 12.41
N SER A 37 -7.41 7.65 13.42
CA SER A 37 -6.17 7.29 14.08
C SER A 37 -6.23 5.87 14.64
N ARG A 38 -7.33 5.50 15.28
CA ARG A 38 -7.54 4.16 15.83
C ARG A 38 -7.63 3.10 14.74
N ILE A 39 -8.23 3.43 13.61
CA ILE A 39 -8.28 2.53 12.45
C ILE A 39 -6.88 2.31 11.90
N GLU A 40 -6.10 3.37 11.75
CA GLU A 40 -4.74 3.29 11.17
C GLU A 40 -3.77 2.48 12.03
N VAL A 41 -3.95 2.49 13.35
CA VAL A 41 -3.11 1.67 14.24
C VAL A 41 -3.65 0.26 14.46
N GLY A 42 -4.80 -0.07 13.89
CA GLY A 42 -5.35 -1.42 13.97
C GLY A 42 -6.20 -1.71 15.20
N GLU A 43 -6.58 -0.70 15.96
CA GLU A 43 -7.46 -0.85 17.13
C GLU A 43 -8.92 -0.99 16.74
N SER A 44 -9.33 -0.36 15.65
CA SER A 44 -10.71 -0.36 15.17
C SER A 44 -10.77 -0.76 13.71
N PHE A 45 -11.93 -1.26 13.29
CA PHE A 45 -12.17 -1.55 11.88
C PHE A 45 -13.13 -0.52 11.29
N VAL A 46 -13.20 -0.45 9.97
CA VAL A 46 -14.10 0.47 9.28
C VAL A 46 -15.52 -0.11 9.19
N THR A 47 -16.51 0.76 9.14
CA THR A 47 -17.87 0.38 8.78
C THR A 47 -17.99 0.27 7.27
N ALA A 48 -19.07 -0.34 6.78
CA ALA A 48 -19.30 -0.43 5.33
C ALA A 48 -19.39 0.96 4.70
N GLU A 49 -20.06 1.90 5.37
CA GLU A 49 -20.19 3.27 4.88
C GLU A 49 -18.84 3.99 4.83
N SER A 50 -18.03 3.84 5.87
CA SER A 50 -16.68 4.43 5.90
C SER A 50 -15.78 3.83 4.86
N LEU A 51 -15.90 2.51 4.63
CA LEU A 51 -15.11 1.83 3.59
C LEU A 51 -15.43 2.39 2.21
N GLU A 52 -16.70 2.54 1.90
CA GLU A 52 -17.14 3.11 0.62
C GLU A 52 -16.57 4.51 0.40
N LYS A 53 -16.64 5.35 1.43
CA LYS A 53 -16.09 6.71 1.39
C LYS A 53 -14.57 6.71 1.27
N LEU A 54 -13.90 5.76 1.92
CA LEU A 54 -12.45 5.60 1.81
C LEU A 54 -12.02 5.29 0.38
N LEU A 55 -12.70 4.37 -0.27
CA LEU A 55 -12.38 4.00 -1.65
C LEU A 55 -12.46 5.23 -2.56
N PHE A 56 -13.50 6.03 -2.39
CA PHE A 56 -13.66 7.26 -3.15
C PHE A 56 -12.59 8.30 -2.81
N ALA A 57 -12.38 8.55 -1.51
CA ALA A 57 -11.45 9.58 -1.05
C ALA A 57 -10.00 9.27 -1.44
N LEU A 58 -9.61 8.00 -1.37
CA LEU A 58 -8.25 7.56 -1.74
C LEU A 58 -8.11 7.25 -3.23
N ASN A 59 -9.22 7.26 -3.95
CA ASN A 59 -9.27 6.93 -5.38
C ASN A 59 -8.67 5.56 -5.67
N VAL A 60 -9.12 4.56 -4.94
CA VAL A 60 -8.70 3.17 -5.13
C VAL A 60 -9.93 2.26 -5.22
N THR A 61 -9.75 1.10 -5.82
CA THR A 61 -10.76 0.05 -5.82
C THR A 61 -10.65 -0.77 -4.53
N ALA A 62 -11.67 -1.56 -4.23
CA ALA A 62 -11.61 -2.48 -3.11
C ALA A 62 -10.44 -3.45 -3.25
N GLU A 63 -10.20 -3.95 -4.47
CA GLU A 63 -9.07 -4.84 -4.75
C GLU A 63 -7.75 -4.19 -4.42
N GLU A 64 -7.56 -2.93 -4.82
CA GLU A 64 -6.33 -2.19 -4.53
C GLU A 64 -6.16 -1.94 -3.04
N LEU A 65 -7.24 -1.59 -2.35
CA LEU A 65 -7.18 -1.34 -0.91
C LEU A 65 -6.76 -2.59 -0.15
N PHE A 66 -7.28 -3.76 -0.53
CA PHE A 66 -7.00 -5.02 0.13
C PHE A 66 -5.84 -5.80 -0.50
N ALA A 67 -5.04 -5.16 -1.33
CA ALA A 67 -3.83 -5.79 -1.87
C ALA A 67 -2.76 -5.84 -0.78
N TYR A 68 -2.26 -7.03 -0.49
CA TYR A 68 -1.32 -7.26 0.61
C TYR A 68 0.14 -7.34 0.18
N GLU A 69 0.45 -6.97 -1.04
CA GLU A 69 1.81 -7.05 -1.58
C GLU A 69 2.81 -6.24 -0.76
N HIS A 70 2.38 -5.12 -0.21
CA HIS A 70 3.21 -4.25 0.60
C HIS A 70 3.60 -4.83 1.97
N ILE A 71 2.94 -5.91 2.41
CA ILE A 71 3.18 -6.55 3.70
C ILE A 71 3.87 -7.90 3.59
N ARG A 72 4.27 -8.29 2.38
CA ARG A 72 5.01 -9.53 2.19
C ARG A 72 6.35 -9.47 2.91
N GLU A 73 6.75 -10.59 3.49
CA GLU A 73 8.05 -10.70 4.12
C GLU A 73 9.16 -10.58 3.07
N ALA A 74 10.34 -10.12 3.50
CA ALA A 74 11.48 -9.93 2.60
C ALA A 74 11.82 -11.19 1.81
N LYS A 75 11.76 -12.37 2.44
CA LYS A 75 12.05 -13.63 1.76
C LYS A 75 11.07 -13.93 0.62
N ASP A 76 9.80 -13.55 0.79
CA ASP A 76 8.76 -13.79 -0.22
C ASP A 76 8.93 -12.82 -1.39
N LEU A 77 9.25 -11.56 -1.09
CA LEU A 77 9.56 -10.56 -2.12
C LEU A 77 10.78 -10.98 -2.93
N LEU A 78 11.82 -11.45 -2.24
CA LEU A 78 13.05 -11.88 -2.90
C LEU A 78 12.80 -13.07 -3.83
N ALA A 79 12.04 -14.06 -3.35
CA ALA A 79 11.66 -15.23 -4.15
C ALA A 79 10.91 -14.81 -5.42
N GLU A 80 9.98 -13.88 -5.29
CA GLU A 80 9.22 -13.37 -6.43
C GLU A 80 10.11 -12.59 -7.40
N ILE A 81 11.04 -11.79 -6.90
CA ILE A 81 12.00 -11.07 -7.73
C ILE A 81 12.84 -12.06 -8.53
N TYR A 82 13.36 -13.11 -7.89
CA TYR A 82 14.12 -14.15 -8.60
C TYR A 82 13.28 -14.83 -9.69
N THR A 83 12.00 -15.08 -9.42
CA THR A 83 11.10 -15.66 -10.41
C THR A 83 10.99 -14.76 -11.65
N TYR A 84 10.79 -13.46 -11.43
CA TYR A 84 10.72 -12.48 -12.52
C TYR A 84 12.02 -12.42 -13.31
N LEU A 85 13.16 -12.39 -12.63
CA LEU A 85 14.47 -12.37 -13.29
C LEU A 85 14.69 -13.62 -14.12
N ASP A 86 14.24 -14.77 -13.64
CA ASP A 86 14.37 -16.02 -14.39
C ASP A 86 13.62 -15.98 -15.72
N THR A 87 12.46 -15.29 -15.76
CA THR A 87 11.68 -15.16 -16.99
C THR A 87 12.35 -14.27 -18.03
N ILE A 88 13.25 -13.38 -17.64
CA ILE A 88 13.91 -12.41 -18.53
C ILE A 88 15.42 -12.63 -18.65
N LYS A 89 15.95 -13.68 -18.07
CA LYS A 89 17.41 -13.91 -17.98
C LYS A 89 18.14 -13.96 -19.32
N THR A 90 17.43 -14.28 -20.40
CA THR A 90 18.00 -14.30 -21.74
C THR A 90 17.63 -13.07 -22.57
N ASN A 91 16.87 -12.15 -22.00
CA ASN A 91 16.42 -10.93 -22.69
C ASN A 91 17.24 -9.74 -22.24
N LYS A 92 18.27 -9.39 -23.02
CA LYS A 92 19.19 -8.31 -22.68
C LYS A 92 18.49 -6.97 -22.49
N SER A 93 17.52 -6.63 -23.34
CA SER A 93 16.78 -5.38 -23.26
C SER A 93 16.01 -5.27 -21.93
N GLN A 94 15.35 -6.34 -21.52
CA GLN A 94 14.61 -6.37 -20.26
C GLN A 94 15.56 -6.30 -19.06
N LEU A 95 16.68 -7.01 -19.12
CA LEU A 95 17.69 -6.97 -18.06
C LEU A 95 18.27 -5.58 -17.89
N GLU A 96 18.51 -4.87 -18.98
CA GLU A 96 19.01 -3.49 -18.93
C GLU A 96 18.01 -2.55 -18.24
N LYS A 97 16.72 -2.73 -18.53
CA LYS A 97 15.66 -1.94 -17.88
C LYS A 97 15.62 -2.20 -16.38
N VAL A 98 15.70 -3.47 -15.98
CA VAL A 98 15.72 -3.83 -14.56
C VAL A 98 16.97 -3.27 -13.88
N TYR A 99 18.11 -3.38 -14.51
CA TYR A 99 19.38 -2.86 -14.00
C TYR A 99 19.29 -1.35 -13.73
N ARG A 100 18.74 -0.60 -14.69
CA ARG A 100 18.56 0.85 -14.52
C ARG A 100 17.61 1.19 -13.38
N ALA A 101 16.53 0.41 -13.22
CA ALA A 101 15.57 0.60 -12.12
C ALA A 101 16.24 0.37 -10.77
N ILE A 102 17.03 -0.70 -10.63
CA ILE A 102 17.76 -1.01 -9.41
C ILE A 102 18.78 0.10 -9.10
N LYS A 103 19.51 0.53 -10.10
CA LYS A 103 20.50 1.60 -9.96
C LYS A 103 19.84 2.91 -9.49
N PHE A 104 18.70 3.25 -10.08
CA PHE A 104 17.92 4.43 -9.68
C PHE A 104 17.51 4.37 -8.21
N VAL A 105 16.98 3.21 -7.75
CA VAL A 105 16.57 3.03 -6.37
C VAL A 105 17.76 3.21 -5.41
N ARG A 106 18.90 2.63 -5.75
CA ARG A 106 20.11 2.73 -4.92
C ARG A 106 20.65 4.15 -4.82
N GLU A 107 20.57 4.92 -5.91
CA GLU A 107 21.07 6.30 -5.95
C GLU A 107 20.13 7.28 -5.26
N ASN A 108 18.87 6.90 -5.04
CA ASN A 108 17.84 7.77 -4.48
C ASN A 108 17.31 7.30 -3.13
N GLU A 109 18.09 6.55 -2.41
CA GLU A 109 17.75 6.12 -1.04
C GLU A 109 17.74 7.29 -0.07
#